data_dea513e29ddf42ee6eabefa7c9fa5bc2
#
_entry.id   dea513e29ddf42ee6eabefa7c9fa5bc2
#
_cell.length_a   1.000
_cell.length_b   1.000
_cell.length_c   1.000
_cell.angle_alpha   90.00
_cell.angle_beta   90.00
_cell.angle_gamma   90.00
#
_symmetry.space_group_name_H-M   'P 1'
#
loop_
_entity.id
_entity.type
_entity.pdbx_description
1 polymer ?
#
loop_
_entity_poly.entity_id
_entity_poly.type
_entity_poly.pdbx_seq_one_letter_code
_entity_poly.pdbx_strand_id
1 'polypeptide(L)'
;MEEQKFKVIIVEDVKLELKGTEEIFRHEIPNAEVIGTAMTESEFWPLMEAQLPDLVLLDLGLGGSTTIGVDICKNIFKRYKGVRV
;
A
#
# COMPACT_ATOMS: atom_id res chain seq x y z
N MET A 1 -11.70 19.61 -16.73
CA MET A 1 -11.78 18.15 -16.61
C MET A 1 -10.90 17.67 -15.47
N GLU A 2 -11.44 16.94 -14.55
CA GLU A 2 -10.66 16.46 -13.44
C GLU A 2 -9.73 15.33 -13.85
N GLU A 3 -8.49 15.39 -13.39
CA GLU A 3 -7.59 14.28 -13.55
C GLU A 3 -8.00 13.15 -12.61
N GLN A 4 -7.97 11.94 -13.13
CA GLN A 4 -8.23 10.78 -12.33
C GLN A 4 -6.98 10.44 -11.52
N LYS A 5 -7.13 10.37 -10.20
CA LYS A 5 -6.03 10.03 -9.32
C LYS A 5 -5.92 8.52 -9.19
N PHE A 6 -4.69 8.01 -9.14
CA PHE A 6 -4.53 6.62 -8.80
C PHE A 6 -4.36 6.47 -7.29
N LYS A 7 -4.95 5.42 -6.76
CA LYS A 7 -5.08 5.20 -5.32
C LYS A 7 -3.99 4.26 -4.84
N VAL A 8 -3.36 4.62 -3.73
CA VAL A 8 -2.22 3.89 -3.19
C VAL A 8 -2.47 3.54 -1.74
N ILE A 9 -2.16 2.28 -1.38
CA ILE A 9 -2.04 1.87 0.01
C ILE A 9 -0.57 1.59 0.27
N ILE A 10 -0.04 2.12 1.37
CA ILE A 10 1.35 1.94 1.75
C ILE A 10 1.41 1.02 2.97
N VAL A 11 2.23 -0.03 2.88
CA VAL A 11 2.43 -0.99 3.97
C VAL A 11 3.90 -0.97 4.36
N GLU A 12 4.19 -0.44 5.54
CA GLU A 12 5.54 -0.24 6.02
C GLU A 12 5.54 -0.22 7.54
N ASP A 13 6.36 -1.07 8.18
CA ASP A 13 6.36 -1.19 9.63
C ASP A 13 7.29 -0.22 10.36
N VAL A 14 8.16 0.49 9.64
CA VAL A 14 9.00 1.52 10.21
C VAL A 14 8.29 2.86 10.07
N LYS A 15 7.86 3.44 11.19
CA LYS A 15 7.02 4.64 11.17
C LYS A 15 7.65 5.81 10.42
N LEU A 16 8.94 6.01 10.61
CA LEU A 16 9.64 7.12 9.94
C LEU A 16 9.66 6.92 8.42
N GLU A 17 9.90 5.70 7.98
CA GLU A 17 9.89 5.38 6.56
C GLU A 17 8.49 5.49 5.96
N LEU A 18 7.49 5.06 6.72
CA LEU A 18 6.10 5.20 6.29
C LEU A 18 5.74 6.67 6.09
N LYS A 19 6.07 7.51 7.04
CA LYS A 19 5.81 8.94 6.94
C LYS A 19 6.55 9.59 5.79
N GLY A 20 7.82 9.22 5.60
CA GLY A 20 8.60 9.74 4.49
C GLY A 20 8.02 9.35 3.13
N THR A 21 7.60 8.11 2.99
CA THR A 21 6.99 7.63 1.75
C THR A 21 5.68 8.34 1.50
N GLU A 22 4.85 8.49 2.54
CA GLU A 22 3.57 9.18 2.43
C GLU A 22 3.76 10.62 1.98
N GLU A 23 4.74 11.32 2.53
CA GLU A 23 5.04 12.70 2.15
C GLU A 23 5.47 12.81 0.69
N ILE A 24 6.27 11.85 0.21
CA ILE A 24 6.68 11.84 -1.20
C ILE A 24 5.46 11.72 -2.11
N PHE A 25 4.52 10.82 -1.79
CA PHE A 25 3.31 10.67 -2.60
C PHE A 25 2.46 11.92 -2.57
N ARG A 26 2.34 12.58 -1.41
CA ARG A 26 1.51 13.77 -1.29
C ARG A 26 2.06 14.97 -2.03
N HIS A 27 3.38 15.14 -1.99
CA HIS A 27 4.00 16.39 -2.45
C HIS A 27 4.69 16.27 -3.80
N GLU A 28 5.10 15.08 -4.22
CA GLU A 28 5.90 14.93 -5.42
C GLU A 28 5.23 14.09 -6.51
N ILE A 29 4.13 13.42 -6.17
CA ILE A 29 3.38 12.62 -7.15
C ILE A 29 1.93 13.12 -7.15
N PRO A 30 1.64 14.16 -7.95
CA PRO A 30 0.35 14.86 -7.83
C PRO A 30 -0.87 14.02 -8.22
N ASN A 31 -0.68 12.98 -9.02
CA ASN A 31 -1.80 12.13 -9.42
C ASN A 31 -2.07 10.99 -8.46
N ALA A 32 -1.24 10.84 -7.42
CA ALA A 32 -1.40 9.76 -6.46
C ALA A 32 -2.22 10.23 -5.28
N GLU A 33 -3.10 9.37 -4.82
CA GLU A 33 -3.87 9.60 -3.60
C GLU A 33 -3.60 8.44 -2.65
N VAL A 34 -3.03 8.74 -1.47
CA VAL A 34 -2.81 7.72 -0.45
C VAL A 34 -4.12 7.51 0.29
N ILE A 35 -4.76 6.36 0.05
CA ILE A 35 -6.06 6.07 0.64
C ILE A 35 -5.96 5.31 1.95
N GLY A 36 -4.77 4.83 2.29
CA GLY A 36 -4.58 4.16 3.57
C GLY A 36 -3.12 3.78 3.78
N THR A 37 -2.76 3.63 5.05
CA THR A 37 -1.44 3.16 5.44
C THR A 37 -1.60 2.06 6.48
N ALA A 38 -0.70 1.09 6.46
CA ALA A 38 -0.72 -0.01 7.40
C ALA A 38 0.70 -0.32 7.85
N MET A 39 0.87 -0.63 9.12
CA MET A 39 2.16 -1.04 9.67
C MET A 39 2.22 -2.54 9.91
N THR A 40 1.08 -3.22 9.82
CA THR A 40 0.98 -4.67 10.01
C THR A 40 0.02 -5.25 8.98
N GLU A 41 0.10 -6.57 8.82
CA GLU A 41 -0.83 -7.26 7.93
C GLU A 41 -2.27 -7.12 8.42
N SER A 42 -2.48 -7.18 9.73
CA SER A 42 -3.83 -7.07 10.28
C SER A 42 -4.46 -5.71 10.04
N GLU A 43 -3.65 -4.66 9.88
CA GLU A 43 -4.16 -3.34 9.50
C GLU A 43 -4.43 -3.23 8.00
N PHE A 44 -3.73 -4.03 7.22
CA PHE A 44 -3.76 -3.93 5.77
C PHE A 44 -5.08 -4.44 5.16
N TRP A 45 -5.49 -5.65 5.52
CA TRP A 45 -6.64 -6.27 4.84
C TRP A 45 -7.94 -5.48 5.00
N PRO A 46 -8.24 -4.88 6.17
CA PRO A 46 -9.43 -4.03 6.27
C PRO A 46 -9.40 -2.84 5.30
N LEU A 47 -8.23 -2.30 5.00
CA LEU A 47 -8.11 -1.21 4.03
C LEU A 47 -8.50 -1.69 2.63
N MET A 48 -8.05 -2.89 2.25
CA MET A 48 -8.39 -3.46 0.95
C MET A 48 -9.90 -3.70 0.82
N GLU A 49 -10.54 -4.12 1.91
CA GLU A 49 -11.98 -4.36 1.89
C GLU A 49 -12.77 -3.06 1.83
N ALA A 50 -12.25 -2.00 2.42
CA ALA A 50 -12.93 -0.71 2.41
C ALA A 50 -12.87 -0.04 1.05
N GLN A 51 -11.72 -0.08 0.40
CA GLN A 51 -11.55 0.55 -0.91
C GLN A 51 -10.35 -0.07 -1.62
N LEU A 52 -10.55 -0.55 -2.84
CA LEU A 52 -9.46 -1.12 -3.61
C LEU A 52 -8.53 -0.05 -4.14
N PRO A 53 -7.23 -0.21 -3.94
CA PRO A 53 -6.25 0.70 -4.53
C PRO A 53 -5.89 0.28 -5.95
N ASP A 54 -5.20 1.14 -6.65
CA ASP A 54 -4.55 0.81 -7.91
C ASP A 54 -3.17 0.20 -7.66
N LEU A 55 -2.53 0.61 -6.59
CA LEU A 55 -1.18 0.20 -6.23
C LEU A 55 -1.06 -0.04 -4.73
N VAL A 56 -0.42 -1.14 -4.37
CA VAL A 56 0.01 -1.38 -2.98
C VAL A 56 1.54 -1.29 -2.96
N LEU A 57 2.06 -0.33 -2.22
CA LEU A 57 3.49 -0.20 -2.01
C LEU A 57 3.83 -0.97 -0.74
N LEU A 58 4.50 -2.10 -0.90
CA LEU A 58 4.65 -3.10 0.14
C LEU A 58 6.12 -3.30 0.49
N ASP A 59 6.45 -3.14 1.77
CA ASP A 59 7.77 -3.48 2.28
C ASP A 59 7.87 -5.01 2.42
N LEU A 60 8.76 -5.63 1.66
CA LEU A 60 8.94 -7.08 1.72
C LEU A 60 9.54 -7.55 3.04
N GLY A 61 10.21 -6.64 3.77
CA GLY A 61 10.75 -6.96 5.09
C GLY A 61 9.79 -6.71 6.24
N LEU A 62 8.49 -6.61 5.95
CA LEU A 62 7.48 -6.29 6.94
C LEU A 62 7.53 -7.23 8.15
N GLY A 63 7.53 -6.64 9.34
CA GLY A 63 7.56 -7.41 10.58
C GLY A 63 8.88 -8.13 10.84
N GLY A 64 9.95 -7.75 10.15
CA GLY A 64 11.25 -8.41 10.28
C GLY A 64 11.32 -9.79 9.64
N SER A 65 10.30 -10.16 8.86
CA SER A 65 10.20 -11.46 8.20
C SER A 65 10.18 -11.28 6.70
N THR A 66 10.89 -12.14 5.97
CA THR A 66 10.86 -12.11 4.50
C THR A 66 9.62 -12.81 3.93
N THR A 67 8.86 -13.52 4.77
CA THR A 67 7.72 -14.31 4.28
C THR A 67 6.40 -13.55 4.32
N ILE A 68 6.21 -12.66 5.30
CA ILE A 68 4.93 -11.95 5.46
C ILE A 68 4.61 -11.11 4.23
N GLY A 69 5.56 -10.28 3.79
CA GLY A 69 5.36 -9.45 2.61
C GLY A 69 5.12 -10.25 1.35
N VAL A 70 5.86 -11.34 1.18
CA VAL A 70 5.68 -12.22 0.01
C VAL A 70 4.29 -12.85 0.03
N ASP A 71 3.83 -13.30 1.20
CA ASP A 71 2.51 -13.91 1.32
C ASP A 71 1.40 -12.91 1.03
N ILE A 72 1.53 -11.68 1.52
CA ILE A 72 0.58 -10.60 1.19
C ILE A 72 0.53 -10.41 -0.31
N CYS A 73 1.69 -10.32 -0.95
CA CYS A 73 1.78 -10.13 -2.39
C CYS A 73 1.07 -11.25 -3.16
N LYS A 74 1.32 -12.50 -2.77
CA LYS A 74 0.67 -13.65 -3.39
C LYS A 74 -0.85 -13.62 -3.24
N ASN A 75 -1.33 -13.22 -2.06
CA ASN A 75 -2.76 -13.14 -1.81
C ASN A 75 -3.42 -12.03 -2.61
N ILE A 76 -2.73 -10.91 -2.78
CA ILE A 76 -3.23 -9.82 -3.64
C ILE A 76 -3.39 -10.33 -5.07
N PHE A 77 -2.38 -11.02 -5.61
CA PHE A 77 -2.46 -11.55 -6.96
C PHE A 77 -3.62 -12.53 -7.14
N LYS A 78 -3.91 -13.33 -6.13
CA LYS A 78 -5.00 -14.31 -6.22
C LYS A 78 -6.36 -13.66 -6.12
N ARG A 79 -6.53 -12.68 -5.22
CA ARG A 79 -7.84 -12.18 -4.82
C ARG A 79 -8.23 -10.86 -5.47
N TYR A 80 -7.27 -10.06 -5.86
CA TYR A 80 -7.53 -8.70 -6.33
C TYR A 80 -6.82 -8.45 -7.65
N LYS A 81 -7.39 -8.98 -8.71
CA LYS A 81 -6.82 -8.81 -10.05
C LYS A 81 -6.95 -7.36 -10.45
N GLY A 82 -5.90 -6.82 -11.03
CA GLY A 82 -5.86 -5.43 -11.42
C GLY A 82 -5.19 -4.52 -10.39
N VAL A 83 -4.94 -4.99 -9.18
CA VAL A 83 -4.16 -4.25 -8.20
C VAL A 83 -2.69 -4.56 -8.42
N ARG A 84 -1.87 -3.54 -8.54
CA ARG A 84 -0.42 -3.68 -8.68
C ARG A 84 0.26 -3.62 -7.33
N VAL A 85 1.36 -4.32 -7.22
CA VAL A 85 2.14 -4.34 -5.98
C VAL A 85 3.56 -3.93 -6.26
#